data_8081edb93c7c7f90d9725a793ccff515
#
_entry.id   8081edb93c7c7f90d9725a793ccff515
#
_cell.length_a   1.000
_cell.length_b   1.000
_cell.length_c   1.000
_cell.angle_alpha   90.00
_cell.angle_beta   90.00
_cell.angle_gamma   90.00
#
_symmetry.space_group_name_H-M   'P 1'
#
loop_
_entity.id
_entity.type
_entity.pdbx_description
1 polymer ?
#
loop_
_entity_poly.entity_id
_entity_poly.type
_entity_poly.pdbx_seq_one_letter_code
_entity_poly.pdbx_strand_id
1 'polypeptide(L)'
;RQRQMCIRDSAEISDVANAIYDGTSAIMLSGETAAGAYPVEALKTMSAIAERTENEVHYRDNRLTDTTGQISVSDATAHAACLTAKDVNASAIVTVSESGNTARLLSKYRPSQPIIACVMDEQVQRQLSVSWGITPLMMDLATSTDELIEKSTALAKEHGYLHDGELAVVTAGVPVGVSGTTNMIKIHMVGNCLATGVGVGRGKTDLVSASGKACVCRTLEEVKAKFRPGMVLVVPSTTNEMLGYVRDAAALVVEEPGLNSHAAIVGNSLLKPTIVGAAGACSHIRDGLDILSLIHISEPTRHAQI
;
A
#
# COMPACT_ATOMS: atom_id res chain seq x y z
N ARG A 1 -44.54 3.66 -25.39
CA ARG A 1 -43.86 4.52 -24.39
C ARG A 1 -42.82 3.74 -23.54
N GLN A 2 -43.13 2.55 -22.99
CA GLN A 2 -42.18 1.74 -22.22
C GLN A 2 -40.97 1.24 -23.03
N ARG A 3 -41.16 0.85 -24.29
CA ARG A 3 -40.06 0.40 -25.17
C ARG A 3 -39.05 1.52 -25.53
N GLN A 4 -39.52 2.76 -25.69
CA GLN A 4 -38.67 3.91 -25.95
C GLN A 4 -37.89 4.31 -24.70
N MET A 5 -38.43 4.14 -23.49
CA MET A 5 -37.73 4.36 -22.22
C MET A 5 -36.58 3.37 -22.05
N CYS A 6 -36.80 2.06 -22.27
CA CYS A 6 -35.76 1.03 -22.17
C CYS A 6 -34.59 1.22 -23.16
N ILE A 7 -34.84 1.68 -24.38
CA ILE A 7 -33.77 1.94 -25.38
C ILE A 7 -32.97 3.17 -25.00
N ARG A 8 -33.60 4.21 -24.50
CA ARG A 8 -32.92 5.44 -24.04
C ARG A 8 -32.07 5.18 -22.81
N ASP A 9 -32.61 4.45 -21.82
CA ASP A 9 -31.88 4.07 -20.62
C ASP A 9 -30.64 3.20 -20.93
N SER A 10 -30.76 2.27 -21.89
CA SER A 10 -29.64 1.43 -22.34
C SER A 10 -28.56 2.22 -23.06
N ALA A 11 -28.90 3.24 -23.85
CA ALA A 11 -27.96 4.11 -24.53
C ALA A 11 -27.19 4.97 -23.52
N GLU A 12 -27.87 5.56 -22.54
CA GLU A 12 -27.26 6.38 -21.50
C GLU A 12 -26.30 5.57 -20.59
N ILE A 13 -26.65 4.31 -20.28
CA ILE A 13 -25.76 3.38 -19.55
C ILE A 13 -24.48 3.08 -20.35
N SER A 14 -24.63 2.81 -21.66
CA SER A 14 -23.48 2.54 -22.54
C SER A 14 -22.59 3.76 -22.73
N ASP A 15 -23.14 4.97 -22.71
CA ASP A 15 -22.37 6.21 -22.85
C ASP A 15 -21.47 6.44 -21.62
N VAL A 16 -21.98 6.20 -20.41
CA VAL A 16 -21.15 6.25 -19.19
C VAL A 16 -20.04 5.21 -19.25
N ALA A 17 -20.36 3.95 -19.58
CA ALA A 17 -19.38 2.90 -19.70
C ALA A 17 -18.30 3.23 -20.75
N ASN A 18 -18.68 3.72 -21.92
CA ASN A 18 -17.77 4.11 -22.99
C ASN A 18 -16.85 5.26 -22.53
N ALA A 19 -17.38 6.27 -21.84
CA ALA A 19 -16.55 7.35 -21.29
C ALA A 19 -15.47 6.83 -20.34
N ILE A 20 -15.80 5.82 -19.50
CA ILE A 20 -14.82 5.18 -18.63
C ILE A 20 -13.81 4.36 -19.44
N TYR A 21 -14.24 3.60 -20.46
CA TYR A 21 -13.35 2.88 -21.37
C TYR A 21 -12.39 3.80 -22.11
N ASP A 22 -12.85 4.97 -22.53
CA ASP A 22 -12.01 6.01 -23.17
C ASP A 22 -11.05 6.68 -22.18
N GLY A 23 -11.20 6.40 -20.87
CA GLY A 23 -10.32 6.85 -19.81
C GLY A 23 -10.51 8.31 -19.45
N THR A 24 -11.74 8.79 -19.46
CA THR A 24 -12.08 10.13 -18.97
C THR A 24 -11.71 10.29 -17.48
N SER A 25 -11.36 11.50 -17.05
CA SER A 25 -11.00 11.77 -15.64
C SER A 25 -12.20 12.05 -14.76
N ALA A 26 -13.28 12.56 -15.36
CA ALA A 26 -14.54 12.86 -14.66
C ALA A 26 -15.70 12.75 -15.63
N ILE A 27 -16.86 12.39 -15.14
CA ILE A 27 -18.14 12.34 -15.83
C ILE A 27 -19.13 13.30 -15.17
N MET A 28 -20.04 13.85 -15.92
CA MET A 28 -20.98 14.86 -15.43
C MET A 28 -22.41 14.53 -15.87
N LEU A 29 -23.34 14.67 -14.96
CA LEU A 29 -24.77 14.74 -15.23
C LEU A 29 -25.19 16.23 -15.38
N SER A 30 -26.15 16.50 -16.25
CA SER A 30 -26.67 17.84 -16.49
C SER A 30 -28.13 17.95 -16.07
N GLY A 31 -29.06 17.73 -16.97
CA GLY A 31 -30.50 17.87 -16.72
C GLY A 31 -31.04 16.88 -15.71
N GLU A 32 -30.45 15.70 -15.63
CA GLU A 32 -30.85 14.60 -14.74
C GLU A 32 -30.74 15.00 -13.27
N THR A 33 -29.74 15.81 -12.91
CA THR A 33 -29.51 16.31 -11.55
C THR A 33 -29.99 17.72 -11.32
N ALA A 34 -30.06 18.57 -12.39
CA ALA A 34 -30.47 19.97 -12.25
C ALA A 34 -31.98 20.16 -12.20
N ALA A 35 -32.75 19.35 -12.98
CA ALA A 35 -34.20 19.46 -13.10
C ALA A 35 -34.92 18.10 -13.19
N GLY A 36 -34.20 17.00 -13.06
CA GLY A 36 -34.75 15.65 -13.11
C GLY A 36 -35.58 15.30 -11.86
N ALA A 37 -36.49 14.34 -12.01
CA ALA A 37 -37.32 13.88 -10.91
C ALA A 37 -36.57 12.97 -9.92
N TYR A 38 -35.42 12.38 -10.32
CA TYR A 38 -34.65 11.40 -9.56
C TYR A 38 -33.13 11.72 -9.57
N PRO A 39 -32.71 12.89 -9.04
CA PRO A 39 -31.31 13.34 -9.15
C PRO A 39 -30.31 12.45 -8.38
N VAL A 40 -30.72 11.96 -7.21
CA VAL A 40 -29.86 11.10 -6.37
C VAL A 40 -29.70 9.73 -6.98
N GLU A 41 -30.77 9.15 -7.49
CA GLU A 41 -30.78 7.85 -8.16
C GLU A 41 -29.96 7.88 -9.46
N ALA A 42 -30.05 8.96 -10.22
CA ALA A 42 -29.24 9.16 -11.42
C ALA A 42 -27.74 9.16 -11.10
N LEU A 43 -27.34 9.91 -10.06
CA LEU A 43 -25.94 9.93 -9.62
C LEU A 43 -25.47 8.56 -9.13
N LYS A 44 -26.26 7.87 -8.30
CA LYS A 44 -25.93 6.51 -7.81
C LYS A 44 -25.79 5.52 -8.96
N THR A 45 -26.68 5.59 -9.95
CA THR A 45 -26.61 4.71 -11.12
C THR A 45 -25.35 4.97 -11.92
N MET A 46 -25.02 6.24 -12.19
CA MET A 46 -23.78 6.62 -12.88
C MET A 46 -22.53 6.14 -12.14
N SER A 47 -22.49 6.32 -10.82
CA SER A 47 -21.36 5.82 -9.98
C SER A 47 -21.23 4.29 -10.07
N ALA A 48 -22.33 3.56 -9.95
CA ALA A 48 -22.32 2.09 -10.02
C ALA A 48 -21.86 1.57 -11.40
N ILE A 49 -22.25 2.25 -12.49
CA ILE A 49 -21.78 1.90 -13.85
C ILE A 49 -20.28 2.15 -13.94
N ALA A 50 -19.80 3.31 -13.46
CA ALA A 50 -18.39 3.68 -13.51
C ALA A 50 -17.53 2.66 -12.73
N GLU A 51 -17.90 2.36 -11.47
CA GLU A 51 -17.20 1.39 -10.62
C GLU A 51 -17.16 -0.01 -11.25
N ARG A 52 -18.30 -0.48 -11.79
CA ARG A 52 -18.36 -1.79 -12.44
C ARG A 52 -17.47 -1.83 -13.69
N THR A 53 -17.52 -0.79 -14.51
CA THR A 53 -16.72 -0.70 -15.73
C THR A 53 -15.24 -0.65 -15.41
N GLU A 54 -14.82 0.13 -14.40
CA GLU A 54 -13.42 0.20 -13.97
C GLU A 54 -12.87 -1.12 -13.46
N ASN A 55 -13.70 -1.94 -12.78
CA ASN A 55 -13.29 -3.24 -12.27
C ASN A 55 -13.13 -4.31 -13.37
N GLU A 56 -13.84 -4.16 -14.48
CA GLU A 56 -13.78 -5.11 -15.62
C GLU A 56 -12.74 -4.73 -16.67
N VAL A 57 -12.20 -3.51 -16.62
CA VAL A 57 -11.31 -3.01 -17.68
C VAL A 57 -9.84 -3.29 -17.40
N HIS A 58 -9.20 -3.96 -18.34
CA HIS A 58 -7.75 -4.17 -18.38
C HIS A 58 -6.98 -2.98 -18.96
N TYR A 59 -7.58 -1.79 -19.15
CA TYR A 59 -6.90 -0.63 -19.74
C TYR A 59 -5.75 -0.10 -18.88
N ARG A 60 -5.76 -0.41 -17.57
CA ARG A 60 -4.70 -0.01 -16.63
C ARG A 60 -3.33 -0.55 -17.04
N ASP A 61 -3.29 -1.78 -17.54
CA ASP A 61 -2.02 -2.40 -17.97
C ASP A 61 -1.47 -1.78 -19.26
N ASN A 62 -2.34 -1.38 -20.19
CA ASN A 62 -1.93 -0.80 -21.47
C ASN A 62 -1.37 0.63 -21.29
N ARG A 63 -1.88 1.42 -20.36
CA ARG A 63 -1.39 2.80 -20.14
C ARG A 63 -0.04 2.86 -19.43
N LEU A 64 0.29 1.87 -18.60
CA LEU A 64 1.60 1.76 -17.98
C LEU A 64 2.71 1.37 -18.98
N THR A 65 2.35 0.82 -20.14
CA THR A 65 3.31 0.42 -21.18
C THR A 65 3.43 1.41 -22.33
N ASP A 66 2.49 2.36 -22.46
CA ASP A 66 2.44 3.30 -23.59
C ASP A 66 3.23 4.60 -23.28
N THR A 67 4.55 4.53 -23.45
CA THR A 67 5.45 5.68 -23.34
C THR A 67 5.97 6.08 -24.73
N THR A 68 5.13 6.74 -25.51
CA THR A 68 5.53 7.29 -26.81
C THR A 68 5.94 8.75 -26.69
N GLY A 69 7.19 9.07 -27.05
CA GLY A 69 7.69 10.44 -27.11
C GLY A 69 8.72 10.82 -26.03
N GLN A 70 9.15 12.08 -26.09
CA GLN A 70 10.10 12.63 -25.13
C GLN A 70 9.35 13.03 -23.85
N ILE A 71 9.66 12.34 -22.74
CA ILE A 71 9.04 12.57 -21.42
C ILE A 71 9.93 13.41 -20.52
N SER A 72 9.34 14.25 -19.68
CA SER A 72 10.08 15.01 -18.67
C SER A 72 10.55 14.12 -17.52
N VAL A 73 11.52 14.59 -16.72
CA VAL A 73 11.98 13.87 -15.52
C VAL A 73 10.81 13.58 -14.58
N SER A 74 9.94 14.56 -14.34
CA SER A 74 8.77 14.37 -13.45
C SER A 74 7.78 13.34 -14.00
N ASP A 75 7.58 13.29 -15.31
CA ASP A 75 6.70 12.31 -15.96
C ASP A 75 7.31 10.89 -15.90
N ALA A 76 8.63 10.77 -16.16
CA ALA A 76 9.36 9.52 -16.02
C ALA A 76 9.34 9.01 -14.57
N THR A 77 9.51 9.90 -13.59
CA THR A 77 9.43 9.56 -12.17
C THR A 77 8.02 9.10 -11.77
N ALA A 78 6.99 9.78 -12.23
CA ALA A 78 5.59 9.39 -11.96
C ALA A 78 5.27 8.02 -12.58
N HIS A 79 5.72 7.77 -13.81
CA HIS A 79 5.59 6.47 -14.47
C HIS A 79 6.28 5.36 -13.67
N ALA A 80 7.56 5.57 -13.32
CA ALA A 80 8.32 4.61 -12.52
C ALA A 80 7.70 4.36 -11.15
N ALA A 81 7.12 5.39 -10.49
CA ALA A 81 6.42 5.23 -9.22
C ALA A 81 5.18 4.34 -9.34
N CYS A 82 4.39 4.49 -10.41
CA CYS A 82 3.23 3.63 -10.67
C CYS A 82 3.64 2.17 -10.91
N LEU A 83 4.70 1.93 -11.70
CA LEU A 83 5.25 0.59 -11.92
C LEU A 83 5.78 -0.01 -10.61
N THR A 84 6.58 0.76 -9.86
CA THR A 84 7.10 0.33 -8.56
C THR A 84 5.96 -0.05 -7.61
N ALA A 85 4.91 0.77 -7.53
CA ALA A 85 3.77 0.50 -6.66
C ALA A 85 3.05 -0.81 -7.03
N LYS A 86 2.92 -1.09 -8.33
CA LYS A 86 2.37 -2.37 -8.82
C LYS A 86 3.28 -3.54 -8.46
N ASP A 87 4.60 -3.43 -8.74
CA ASP A 87 5.57 -4.51 -8.56
C ASP A 87 5.75 -4.91 -7.08
N VAL A 88 5.76 -3.93 -6.17
CA VAL A 88 5.87 -4.19 -4.72
C VAL A 88 4.51 -4.40 -4.04
N ASN A 89 3.41 -4.38 -4.80
CA ASN A 89 2.04 -4.47 -4.28
C ASN A 89 1.78 -3.46 -3.15
N ALA A 90 2.16 -2.20 -3.38
CA ALA A 90 1.96 -1.14 -2.41
C ALA A 90 0.47 -0.86 -2.19
N SER A 91 0.08 -0.50 -0.95
CA SER A 91 -1.31 -0.16 -0.61
C SER A 91 -1.73 1.21 -1.15
N ALA A 92 -0.79 2.15 -1.28
CA ALA A 92 -1.04 3.48 -1.85
C ALA A 92 0.22 4.09 -2.47
N ILE A 93 -0.01 5.05 -3.38
CA ILE A 93 1.02 5.99 -3.85
C ILE A 93 0.78 7.31 -3.13
N VAL A 94 1.73 7.75 -2.32
CA VAL A 94 1.68 9.03 -1.62
C VAL A 94 2.55 10.03 -2.37
N THR A 95 1.99 11.16 -2.76
CA THR A 95 2.74 12.22 -3.43
C THR A 95 2.63 13.53 -2.69
N VAL A 96 3.74 14.21 -2.50
CA VAL A 96 3.74 15.58 -1.97
C VAL A 96 4.00 16.53 -3.13
N SER A 97 3.03 17.41 -3.36
CA SER A 97 3.06 18.29 -4.53
C SER A 97 2.50 19.67 -4.20
N GLU A 98 3.29 20.70 -4.44
CA GLU A 98 2.89 22.08 -4.22
C GLU A 98 1.81 22.53 -5.21
N SER A 99 1.98 22.25 -6.50
CA SER A 99 1.06 22.65 -7.58
C SER A 99 0.07 21.55 -8.00
N GLY A 100 0.16 20.35 -7.43
CA GLY A 100 -0.63 19.19 -7.83
C GLY A 100 -0.19 18.53 -9.14
N ASN A 101 0.88 19.00 -9.77
CA ASN A 101 1.32 18.48 -11.07
C ASN A 101 1.74 17.00 -11.01
N THR A 102 2.50 16.61 -9.98
CA THR A 102 2.92 15.21 -9.78
C THR A 102 1.73 14.29 -9.61
N ALA A 103 0.72 14.71 -8.86
CA ALA A 103 -0.50 13.93 -8.67
C ALA A 103 -1.24 13.72 -10.01
N ARG A 104 -1.33 14.75 -10.85
CA ARG A 104 -1.93 14.62 -12.19
C ARG A 104 -1.11 13.72 -13.12
N LEU A 105 0.22 13.75 -13.03
CA LEU A 105 1.09 12.84 -13.79
C LEU A 105 0.88 11.39 -13.34
N LEU A 106 0.78 11.11 -12.05
CA LEU A 106 0.44 9.78 -11.54
C LEU A 106 -0.94 9.33 -12.03
N SER A 107 -1.95 10.20 -11.95
CA SER A 107 -3.31 9.94 -12.43
C SER A 107 -3.36 9.60 -13.92
N LYS A 108 -2.50 10.20 -14.76
CA LYS A 108 -2.35 9.89 -16.19
C LYS A 108 -2.11 8.41 -16.46
N TYR A 109 -1.32 7.75 -15.59
CA TYR A 109 -0.94 6.34 -15.74
C TYR A 109 -1.96 5.36 -15.16
N ARG A 110 -3.02 5.83 -14.50
CA ARG A 110 -4.12 5.01 -14.00
C ARG A 110 -3.65 3.82 -13.14
N PRO A 111 -2.83 4.02 -12.10
CA PRO A 111 -2.39 2.93 -11.24
C PRO A 111 -3.58 2.25 -10.55
N SER A 112 -3.41 0.97 -10.18
CA SER A 112 -4.41 0.25 -9.39
C SER A 112 -4.47 0.72 -7.93
N GLN A 113 -3.37 1.29 -7.44
CA GLN A 113 -3.27 1.85 -6.09
C GLN A 113 -3.90 3.24 -6.02
N PRO A 114 -4.56 3.61 -4.91
CA PRO A 114 -5.03 4.97 -4.67
C PRO A 114 -3.87 5.96 -4.64
N ILE A 115 -4.08 7.16 -5.21
CA ILE A 115 -3.11 8.24 -5.20
C ILE A 115 -3.49 9.22 -4.09
N ILE A 116 -2.69 9.31 -3.04
CA ILE A 116 -2.88 10.26 -1.95
C ILE A 116 -1.98 11.46 -2.21
N ALA A 117 -2.59 12.60 -2.51
CA ALA A 117 -1.88 13.83 -2.83
C ALA A 117 -1.86 14.76 -1.61
N CYS A 118 -0.72 14.85 -0.94
CA CYS A 118 -0.51 15.81 0.14
C CYS A 118 -0.15 17.17 -0.44
N VAL A 119 -0.97 18.17 -0.19
CA VAL A 119 -0.85 19.53 -0.71
C VAL A 119 -0.93 20.57 0.40
N MET A 120 -0.34 21.74 0.17
CA MET A 120 -0.30 22.83 1.15
C MET A 120 -1.24 23.99 0.81
N ASP A 121 -1.91 23.93 -0.34
CA ASP A 121 -2.82 24.96 -0.83
C ASP A 121 -4.23 24.40 -1.03
N GLU A 122 -5.24 25.05 -0.44
CA GLU A 122 -6.64 24.63 -0.54
C GLU A 122 -7.20 24.70 -1.98
N GLN A 123 -6.72 25.63 -2.80
CA GLN A 123 -7.17 25.74 -4.17
C GLN A 123 -6.68 24.54 -4.97
N VAL A 124 -5.42 24.13 -4.76
CA VAL A 124 -4.85 22.93 -5.37
C VAL A 124 -5.59 21.68 -4.89
N GLN A 125 -5.92 21.59 -3.59
CA GLN A 125 -6.72 20.50 -3.05
C GLN A 125 -8.05 20.38 -3.79
N ARG A 126 -8.81 21.48 -3.89
CA ARG A 126 -10.10 21.50 -4.58
C ARG A 126 -9.99 21.14 -6.07
N GLN A 127 -8.96 21.62 -6.75
CA GLN A 127 -8.71 21.28 -8.17
C GLN A 127 -8.40 19.80 -8.37
N LEU A 128 -7.66 19.16 -7.46
CA LEU A 128 -7.31 17.75 -7.56
C LEU A 128 -8.49 16.82 -7.31
N SER A 129 -9.53 17.28 -6.60
CA SER A 129 -10.73 16.48 -6.32
C SER A 129 -11.51 16.04 -7.56
N VAL A 130 -11.30 16.68 -8.72
CA VAL A 130 -11.89 16.29 -10.02
C VAL A 130 -10.92 15.49 -10.90
N SER A 131 -9.76 15.11 -10.36
CA SER A 131 -8.77 14.30 -11.08
C SER A 131 -8.94 12.83 -10.72
N TRP A 132 -8.83 11.97 -11.70
CA TRP A 132 -9.06 10.53 -11.50
C TRP A 132 -8.11 9.91 -10.48
N GLY A 133 -8.66 9.11 -9.56
CA GLY A 133 -7.91 8.30 -8.60
C GLY A 133 -7.11 9.08 -7.56
N ILE A 134 -7.29 10.40 -7.47
CA ILE A 134 -6.58 11.26 -6.52
C ILE A 134 -7.45 11.57 -5.32
N THR A 135 -6.92 11.34 -4.13
CA THR A 135 -7.45 11.84 -2.87
C THR A 135 -6.53 12.93 -2.35
N PRO A 136 -6.93 14.22 -2.45
CA PRO A 136 -6.10 15.32 -1.98
C PRO A 136 -6.29 15.56 -0.48
N LEU A 137 -5.19 15.58 0.28
CA LEU A 137 -5.15 15.86 1.71
C LEU A 137 -4.32 17.11 1.99
N MET A 138 -4.78 17.94 2.92
CA MET A 138 -4.03 19.11 3.37
C MET A 138 -2.92 18.70 4.33
N MET A 139 -1.71 19.18 4.09
CA MET A 139 -0.53 18.90 4.90
C MET A 139 0.24 20.19 5.20
N ASP A 140 0.78 20.29 6.40
CA ASP A 140 1.68 21.37 6.76
C ASP A 140 3.02 21.24 6.05
N LEU A 141 3.68 22.38 5.82
CA LEU A 141 4.99 22.42 5.19
C LEU A 141 6.01 21.57 5.96
N ALA A 142 6.76 20.78 5.23
CA ALA A 142 7.89 20.01 5.76
C ALA A 142 9.22 20.75 5.48
N THR A 143 10.17 20.66 6.40
CA THR A 143 11.46 21.33 6.31
C THR A 143 12.55 20.40 5.79
N SER A 144 12.34 19.09 5.84
CA SER A 144 13.26 18.08 5.37
C SER A 144 12.55 16.95 4.61
N THR A 145 13.31 16.19 3.84
CA THR A 145 12.78 15.04 3.09
C THR A 145 12.24 13.95 4.02
N ASP A 146 12.90 13.70 5.15
CA ASP A 146 12.45 12.68 6.09
C ASP A 146 11.16 13.10 6.78
N GLU A 147 11.07 14.35 7.23
CA GLU A 147 9.84 14.92 7.78
C GLU A 147 8.67 14.89 6.77
N LEU A 148 8.97 15.16 5.49
CA LEU A 148 7.99 15.11 4.42
C LEU A 148 7.39 13.70 4.26
N ILE A 149 8.25 12.68 4.29
CA ILE A 149 7.82 11.28 4.18
C ILE A 149 7.00 10.88 5.40
N GLU A 150 7.50 11.17 6.61
CA GLU A 150 6.80 10.86 7.86
C GLU A 150 5.43 11.54 7.94
N LYS A 151 5.35 12.85 7.70
CA LYS A 151 4.09 13.59 7.75
C LYS A 151 3.09 13.11 6.71
N SER A 152 3.53 12.90 5.46
CA SER A 152 2.63 12.49 4.38
C SER A 152 2.09 11.07 4.57
N THR A 153 2.91 10.14 5.04
CA THR A 153 2.47 8.77 5.34
C THR A 153 1.62 8.68 6.60
N ALA A 154 1.94 9.46 7.64
CA ALA A 154 1.11 9.57 8.85
C ALA A 154 -0.27 10.14 8.53
N LEU A 155 -0.35 11.17 7.69
CA LEU A 155 -1.61 11.77 7.25
C LEU A 155 -2.46 10.78 6.44
N ALA A 156 -1.84 10.01 5.53
CA ALA A 156 -2.53 8.97 4.78
C ALA A 156 -3.05 7.85 5.70
N LYS A 157 -2.30 7.51 6.75
CA LYS A 157 -2.70 6.54 7.78
C LYS A 157 -3.87 7.07 8.63
N GLU A 158 -3.82 8.31 9.08
CA GLU A 158 -4.88 8.94 9.86
C GLU A 158 -6.24 8.92 9.12
N HIS A 159 -6.20 9.09 7.79
CA HIS A 159 -7.39 9.02 6.93
C HIS A 159 -7.75 7.60 6.49
N GLY A 160 -7.08 6.55 6.98
CA GLY A 160 -7.41 5.15 6.72
C GLY A 160 -6.99 4.62 5.33
N TYR A 161 -6.12 5.33 4.62
CA TYR A 161 -5.57 4.87 3.33
C TYR A 161 -4.33 3.99 3.47
N LEU A 162 -3.70 4.01 4.64
CA LEU A 162 -2.54 3.18 4.97
C LEU A 162 -2.68 2.63 6.38
N HIS A 163 -2.17 1.40 6.58
CA HIS A 163 -2.16 0.74 7.89
C HIS A 163 -0.73 0.31 8.25
N ASP A 164 -0.49 0.05 9.54
CA ASP A 164 0.82 -0.43 9.98
C ASP A 164 1.20 -1.73 9.29
N GLY A 165 2.43 -1.78 8.80
CA GLY A 165 2.97 -2.89 8.05
C GLY A 165 2.72 -2.87 6.54
N GLU A 166 1.95 -1.92 6.03
CA GLU A 166 1.73 -1.77 4.60
C GLU A 166 2.88 -1.00 3.92
N LEU A 167 3.06 -1.28 2.63
CA LEU A 167 4.01 -0.52 1.80
C LEU A 167 3.30 0.64 1.12
N ALA A 168 3.95 1.80 1.16
CA ALA A 168 3.60 2.97 0.38
C ALA A 168 4.75 3.34 -0.56
N VAL A 169 4.42 3.78 -1.77
CA VAL A 169 5.37 4.42 -2.67
C VAL A 169 5.23 5.92 -2.52
N VAL A 170 6.26 6.56 -1.99
CA VAL A 170 6.26 8.02 -1.77
C VAL A 170 7.02 8.71 -2.89
N THR A 171 6.42 9.75 -3.48
CA THR A 171 7.05 10.58 -4.52
C THR A 171 7.07 12.05 -4.10
N ALA A 172 8.19 12.72 -4.36
CA ALA A 172 8.34 14.13 -4.05
C ALA A 172 9.38 14.80 -4.96
N GLY A 173 9.43 16.12 -4.93
CA GLY A 173 10.52 16.93 -5.46
C GLY A 173 11.59 17.18 -4.37
N VAL A 174 12.84 16.92 -4.69
CA VAL A 174 13.99 17.22 -3.82
C VAL A 174 14.94 18.16 -4.57
N PRO A 175 15.38 19.28 -3.96
CA PRO A 175 15.11 19.74 -2.59
C PRO A 175 13.67 20.21 -2.37
N VAL A 176 13.19 20.07 -1.12
CA VAL A 176 11.84 20.49 -0.70
C VAL A 176 11.65 21.98 -0.96
N GLY A 177 10.47 22.39 -1.44
CA GLY A 177 10.15 23.80 -1.72
C GLY A 177 10.54 24.29 -3.12
N VAL A 178 11.02 23.41 -4.01
CA VAL A 178 11.25 23.74 -5.42
C VAL A 178 10.19 23.12 -6.29
N SER A 179 9.29 23.94 -6.80
CA SER A 179 8.15 23.47 -7.62
C SER A 179 8.63 22.86 -8.94
N GLY A 180 7.95 21.80 -9.41
CA GLY A 180 8.18 21.17 -10.72
C GLY A 180 9.33 20.16 -10.79
N THR A 181 9.95 19.80 -9.69
CA THR A 181 11.14 18.91 -9.63
C THR A 181 10.85 17.53 -9.06
N THR A 182 9.74 16.89 -9.41
CA THR A 182 9.51 15.50 -8.95
C THR A 182 10.63 14.59 -9.47
N ASN A 183 11.52 14.15 -8.58
CA ASN A 183 12.73 13.40 -8.90
C ASN A 183 13.07 12.31 -7.88
N MET A 184 12.18 12.08 -6.90
CA MET A 184 12.38 11.08 -5.85
C MET A 184 11.25 10.06 -5.86
N ILE A 185 11.62 8.79 -5.70
CA ILE A 185 10.74 7.68 -5.38
C ILE A 185 11.33 6.98 -4.16
N LYS A 186 10.52 6.76 -3.12
CA LYS A 186 10.92 6.00 -1.94
C LYS A 186 9.84 4.98 -1.61
N ILE A 187 10.23 3.72 -1.48
CA ILE A 187 9.37 2.70 -0.90
C ILE A 187 9.45 2.86 0.60
N HIS A 188 8.32 3.06 1.25
CA HIS A 188 8.22 3.31 2.68
C HIS A 188 7.27 2.31 3.31
N MET A 189 7.71 1.65 4.38
CA MET A 189 6.83 0.82 5.20
C MET A 189 6.19 1.68 6.29
N VAL A 190 4.89 1.60 6.39
CA VAL A 190 4.09 2.37 7.36
C VAL A 190 4.23 1.74 8.74
N GLY A 191 4.53 2.57 9.74
CA GLY A 191 4.70 2.13 11.13
C GLY A 191 6.15 1.99 11.56
N ASN A 192 6.34 1.69 12.83
CA ASN A 192 7.67 1.51 13.41
C ASN A 192 8.17 0.09 13.14
N CYS A 193 9.24 -0.04 12.35
CA CYS A 193 9.95 -1.30 12.20
C CYS A 193 10.83 -1.54 13.43
N LEU A 194 10.51 -2.55 14.23
CA LEU A 194 11.22 -2.88 15.46
C LEU A 194 12.45 -3.76 15.22
N ALA A 195 12.40 -4.63 14.20
CA ALA A 195 13.49 -5.49 13.79
C ALA A 195 13.34 -5.93 12.33
N THR A 196 14.46 -6.16 11.65
CA THR A 196 14.51 -6.67 10.27
C THR A 196 15.34 -7.94 10.22
N GLY A 197 14.97 -8.85 9.33
CA GLY A 197 15.69 -10.11 9.13
C GLY A 197 15.37 -10.74 7.78
N VAL A 198 15.71 -12.01 7.64
CA VAL A 198 15.42 -12.79 6.44
C VAL A 198 14.18 -13.63 6.67
N GLY A 199 13.17 -13.46 5.83
CA GLY A 199 11.93 -14.24 5.89
C GLY A 199 12.11 -15.66 5.37
N VAL A 200 11.53 -16.62 6.08
CA VAL A 200 11.50 -18.03 5.72
C VAL A 200 10.05 -18.49 5.62
N GLY A 201 9.64 -19.05 4.49
CA GLY A 201 8.29 -19.56 4.27
C GLY A 201 8.13 -20.14 2.85
N ARG A 202 7.17 -21.04 2.67
CA ARG A 202 6.79 -21.58 1.35
C ARG A 202 5.61 -20.74 0.81
N GLY A 203 5.91 -19.80 -0.07
CA GLY A 203 4.92 -19.12 -0.89
C GLY A 203 5.62 -18.53 -2.10
N LYS A 204 5.10 -18.76 -3.30
CA LYS A 204 5.77 -18.29 -4.54
C LYS A 204 5.53 -16.82 -4.85
N THR A 205 4.57 -16.16 -4.23
CA THR A 205 4.16 -14.78 -4.59
C THR A 205 3.42 -14.00 -3.51
N ASP A 206 3.17 -14.56 -2.31
CA ASP A 206 2.27 -13.90 -1.36
C ASP A 206 3.02 -13.30 -0.16
N LEU A 207 2.58 -12.10 0.22
CA LEU A 207 2.89 -11.50 1.51
C LEU A 207 2.36 -12.44 2.60
N VAL A 208 3.25 -13.08 3.34
CA VAL A 208 2.85 -13.88 4.50
C VAL A 208 2.92 -13.01 5.73
N SER A 209 1.79 -12.72 6.33
CA SER A 209 1.69 -11.92 7.54
C SER A 209 1.13 -12.74 8.71
N ALA A 210 1.60 -12.46 9.90
CA ALA A 210 1.02 -12.97 11.13
C ALA A 210 1.06 -11.87 12.19
N SER A 211 -0.02 -11.72 12.93
CA SER A 211 -0.12 -10.76 14.03
C SER A 211 -0.34 -11.48 15.36
N GLY A 212 0.15 -10.91 16.43
CA GLY A 212 -0.04 -11.45 17.77
C GLY A 212 0.77 -10.69 18.81
N LYS A 213 0.53 -11.04 20.08
CA LYS A 213 1.34 -10.49 21.17
C LYS A 213 2.75 -11.07 21.14
N ALA A 214 3.76 -10.22 21.25
CA ALA A 214 5.14 -10.63 21.35
C ALA A 214 5.37 -11.41 22.65
N CYS A 215 5.96 -12.58 22.53
CA CYS A 215 6.51 -13.34 23.66
C CYS A 215 8.02 -13.32 23.54
N VAL A 216 8.66 -12.37 24.22
CA VAL A 216 10.12 -12.19 24.18
C VAL A 216 10.75 -13.03 25.25
N CYS A 217 11.54 -14.04 24.84
CA CYS A 217 12.17 -14.99 25.72
C CYS A 217 13.63 -15.22 25.34
N ARG A 218 14.52 -15.25 26.32
CA ARG A 218 15.94 -15.53 26.10
C ARG A 218 16.32 -16.97 26.43
N THR A 219 15.49 -17.65 27.21
CA THR A 219 15.72 -19.04 27.66
C THR A 219 14.47 -19.88 27.43
N LEU A 220 14.65 -21.20 27.36
CA LEU A 220 13.54 -22.15 27.27
C LEU A 220 12.60 -22.08 28.50
N GLU A 221 13.14 -21.79 29.68
CA GLU A 221 12.36 -21.67 30.90
C GLU A 221 11.40 -20.47 30.83
N GLU A 222 11.86 -19.37 30.28
CA GLU A 222 11.01 -18.20 30.02
C GLU A 222 9.90 -18.53 29.02
N VAL A 223 10.20 -19.27 27.94
CA VAL A 223 9.20 -19.74 26.98
C VAL A 223 8.14 -20.58 27.69
N LYS A 224 8.53 -21.55 28.52
CA LYS A 224 7.60 -22.38 29.27
C LYS A 224 6.69 -21.55 30.20
N ALA A 225 7.22 -20.50 30.80
CA ALA A 225 6.48 -19.66 31.74
C ALA A 225 5.51 -18.68 31.06
N LYS A 226 5.95 -18.02 29.98
CA LYS A 226 5.27 -16.86 29.39
C LYS A 226 4.44 -17.19 28.17
N PHE A 227 4.87 -18.14 27.32
CA PHE A 227 4.25 -18.41 26.05
C PHE A 227 2.78 -18.86 26.17
N ARG A 228 1.95 -18.35 25.29
CA ARG A 228 0.57 -18.81 25.05
C ARG A 228 0.35 -19.03 23.56
N PRO A 229 -0.49 -20.00 23.14
CA PRO A 229 -0.81 -20.25 21.74
C PRO A 229 -1.29 -18.97 21.03
N GLY A 230 -0.84 -18.75 19.81
CA GLY A 230 -1.19 -17.58 19.01
C GLY A 230 -0.30 -16.34 19.23
N MET A 231 0.68 -16.40 20.14
CA MET A 231 1.67 -15.33 20.31
C MET A 231 2.76 -15.41 19.23
N VAL A 232 3.42 -14.28 18.96
CA VAL A 232 4.65 -14.24 18.15
C VAL A 232 5.83 -14.53 19.08
N LEU A 233 6.53 -15.63 18.83
CA LEU A 233 7.67 -16.05 19.65
C LEU A 233 8.94 -15.34 19.18
N VAL A 234 9.57 -14.56 20.07
CA VAL A 234 10.81 -13.81 19.81
C VAL A 234 11.92 -14.38 20.71
N VAL A 235 12.93 -15.00 20.07
CA VAL A 235 14.00 -15.71 20.78
C VAL A 235 15.36 -15.49 20.13
N PRO A 236 16.49 -15.61 20.85
CA PRO A 236 17.82 -15.50 20.23
C PRO A 236 18.10 -16.66 19.26
N SER A 237 17.71 -17.88 19.64
CA SER A 237 17.85 -19.10 18.83
C SER A 237 16.79 -20.12 19.22
N THR A 238 16.60 -21.15 18.40
CA THR A 238 15.64 -22.23 18.69
C THR A 238 16.34 -23.57 18.94
N THR A 239 15.72 -24.39 19.78
CA THR A 239 16.17 -25.77 20.08
C THR A 239 15.05 -26.77 19.79
N ASN A 240 15.39 -28.07 19.72
CA ASN A 240 14.40 -29.13 19.52
C ASN A 240 13.31 -29.15 20.61
N GLU A 241 13.63 -28.72 21.82
CA GLU A 241 12.68 -28.67 22.93
C GLU A 241 11.62 -27.57 22.75
N MET A 242 11.89 -26.58 21.89
CA MET A 242 10.96 -25.49 21.55
C MET A 242 9.96 -25.83 20.47
N LEU A 243 10.07 -26.99 19.79
CA LEU A 243 9.23 -27.35 18.63
C LEU A 243 7.73 -27.24 18.90
N GLY A 244 7.28 -27.66 20.07
CA GLY A 244 5.86 -27.56 20.46
C GLY A 244 5.37 -26.10 20.49
N TYR A 245 6.17 -25.21 21.05
CA TYR A 245 5.86 -23.78 21.14
C TYR A 245 5.90 -23.09 19.76
N VAL A 246 6.87 -23.43 18.93
CA VAL A 246 6.95 -22.91 17.54
C VAL A 246 5.73 -23.33 16.73
N ARG A 247 5.26 -24.57 16.89
CA ARG A 247 4.05 -25.04 16.21
C ARG A 247 2.81 -24.24 16.61
N ASP A 248 2.68 -23.89 17.88
CA ASP A 248 1.53 -23.20 18.43
C ASP A 248 1.64 -21.65 18.34
N ALA A 249 2.80 -21.13 17.92
CA ALA A 249 3.04 -19.71 17.69
C ALA A 249 2.35 -19.20 16.41
N ALA A 250 1.96 -17.92 16.41
CA ALA A 250 1.48 -17.24 15.22
C ALA A 250 2.62 -17.00 14.22
N ALA A 251 3.79 -16.58 14.70
CA ALA A 251 5.02 -16.41 13.94
C ALA A 251 6.25 -16.63 14.84
N LEU A 252 7.40 -16.82 14.21
CA LEU A 252 8.69 -16.99 14.87
C LEU A 252 9.68 -15.92 14.43
N VAL A 253 10.34 -15.27 15.39
CA VAL A 253 11.38 -14.27 15.16
C VAL A 253 12.63 -14.68 15.90
N VAL A 254 13.75 -14.78 15.18
CA VAL A 254 15.00 -15.29 15.72
C VAL A 254 16.16 -14.38 15.37
N GLU A 255 16.99 -14.06 16.36
CA GLU A 255 18.20 -13.26 16.15
C GLU A 255 19.29 -14.05 15.39
N GLU A 256 19.33 -15.37 15.55
CA GLU A 256 20.28 -16.25 14.85
C GLU A 256 20.11 -16.15 13.34
N PRO A 257 21.19 -15.79 12.60
CA PRO A 257 21.13 -15.64 11.15
C PRO A 257 21.26 -17.00 10.44
N GLY A 258 20.77 -17.05 9.21
CA GLY A 258 21.00 -18.15 8.26
C GLY A 258 19.76 -18.95 7.90
N LEU A 259 19.60 -19.18 6.60
CA LEU A 259 18.49 -19.97 6.03
C LEU A 259 18.60 -21.47 6.35
N ASN A 260 19.78 -21.92 6.83
CA ASN A 260 20.04 -23.28 7.29
C ASN A 260 20.00 -23.39 8.82
N SER A 261 19.63 -22.31 9.53
CA SER A 261 19.46 -22.37 10.99
C SER A 261 18.32 -23.31 11.38
N HIS A 262 18.37 -23.80 12.61
CA HIS A 262 17.30 -24.67 13.15
C HIS A 262 15.93 -23.99 13.04
N ALA A 263 15.85 -22.69 13.34
CA ALA A 263 14.64 -21.90 13.22
C ALA A 263 14.10 -21.85 11.79
N ALA A 264 14.97 -21.66 10.81
CA ALA A 264 14.58 -21.62 9.39
C ALA A 264 14.01 -22.98 8.92
N ILE A 265 14.67 -24.07 9.28
CA ILE A 265 14.25 -25.43 8.91
C ILE A 265 12.90 -25.75 9.54
N VAL A 266 12.76 -25.50 10.83
CA VAL A 266 11.52 -25.75 11.59
C VAL A 266 10.37 -24.89 11.11
N GLY A 267 10.59 -23.58 10.93
CA GLY A 267 9.59 -22.66 10.42
C GLY A 267 9.06 -23.08 9.05
N ASN A 268 9.96 -23.46 8.15
CA ASN A 268 9.59 -23.95 6.81
C ASN A 268 8.82 -25.29 6.87
N SER A 269 9.24 -26.22 7.74
CA SER A 269 8.59 -27.52 7.90
C SER A 269 7.19 -27.41 8.50
N LEU A 270 7.00 -26.48 9.43
CA LEU A 270 5.71 -26.22 10.10
C LEU A 270 4.84 -25.21 9.37
N LEU A 271 5.29 -24.68 8.23
CA LEU A 271 4.62 -23.63 7.44
C LEU A 271 4.30 -22.38 8.28
N LYS A 272 5.20 -22.03 9.22
CA LYS A 272 5.07 -20.87 10.08
C LYS A 272 5.82 -19.67 9.52
N PRO A 273 5.22 -18.47 9.52
CA PRO A 273 5.95 -17.25 9.22
C PRO A 273 7.16 -17.13 10.17
N THR A 274 8.35 -17.15 9.60
CA THR A 274 9.59 -17.15 10.38
C THR A 274 10.56 -16.10 9.85
N ILE A 275 11.10 -15.30 10.74
CA ILE A 275 12.15 -14.32 10.47
C ILE A 275 13.42 -14.77 11.19
N VAL A 276 14.51 -14.90 10.44
CA VAL A 276 15.83 -15.25 10.99
C VAL A 276 16.81 -14.09 10.76
N GLY A 277 17.81 -13.96 11.64
CA GLY A 277 18.77 -12.88 11.57
C GLY A 277 18.21 -11.52 12.00
N ALA A 278 17.16 -11.50 12.81
CA ALA A 278 16.56 -10.28 13.35
C ALA A 278 17.40 -9.74 14.52
N ALA A 279 18.58 -9.19 14.20
CA ALA A 279 19.55 -8.73 15.19
C ALA A 279 18.94 -7.71 16.17
N GLY A 280 19.08 -7.96 17.47
CA GLY A 280 18.54 -7.10 18.52
C GLY A 280 17.05 -7.20 18.76
N ALA A 281 16.33 -8.11 18.11
CA ALA A 281 14.88 -8.27 18.26
C ALA A 281 14.47 -8.48 19.73
N CYS A 282 15.19 -9.31 20.46
CA CYS A 282 14.92 -9.54 21.90
C CYS A 282 15.16 -8.32 22.80
N SER A 283 15.81 -7.28 22.27
CA SER A 283 16.08 -6.03 23.01
C SER A 283 15.17 -4.89 22.58
N HIS A 284 14.80 -4.85 21.30
CA HIS A 284 13.98 -3.78 20.72
C HIS A 284 12.48 -4.07 20.89
N ILE A 285 12.07 -5.32 20.85
CA ILE A 285 10.67 -5.71 20.99
C ILE A 285 10.34 -5.87 22.48
N ARG A 286 9.30 -5.19 22.94
CA ARG A 286 8.80 -5.33 24.31
C ARG A 286 7.88 -6.53 24.44
N ASP A 287 8.03 -7.28 25.51
CA ASP A 287 7.16 -8.42 25.83
C ASP A 287 5.69 -7.96 25.96
N GLY A 288 4.78 -8.71 25.36
CA GLY A 288 3.34 -8.41 25.37
C GLY A 288 2.88 -7.32 24.38
N LEU A 289 3.79 -6.70 23.62
CA LEU A 289 3.43 -5.74 22.57
C LEU A 289 2.69 -6.45 21.43
N ASP A 290 1.64 -5.83 20.90
CA ASP A 290 1.00 -6.33 19.69
C ASP A 290 1.91 -6.00 18.48
N ILE A 291 2.36 -7.03 17.79
CA ILE A 291 3.28 -6.91 16.64
C ILE A 291 2.73 -7.62 15.42
N LEU A 292 3.10 -7.10 14.26
CA LEU A 292 2.82 -7.67 12.95
C LEU A 292 4.12 -8.15 12.33
N SER A 293 4.23 -9.44 12.08
CA SER A 293 5.34 -10.04 11.33
C SER A 293 4.98 -10.08 9.86
N LEU A 294 5.78 -9.42 9.03
CA LEU A 294 5.60 -9.36 7.58
C LEU A 294 6.77 -10.04 6.89
N ILE A 295 6.47 -11.00 6.03
CA ILE A 295 7.48 -11.67 5.21
C ILE A 295 7.19 -11.37 3.74
N HIS A 296 8.04 -10.55 3.14
CA HIS A 296 8.06 -10.33 1.70
C HIS A 296 8.89 -11.44 1.03
N ILE A 297 8.27 -12.21 0.17
CA ILE A 297 8.96 -13.21 -0.64
C ILE A 297 9.21 -12.61 -2.02
N SER A 298 10.29 -11.84 -2.15
CA SER A 298 10.83 -11.42 -3.44
C SER A 298 12.15 -12.16 -3.69
N GLU A 299 12.31 -12.78 -4.85
CA GLU A 299 13.61 -13.31 -5.25
C GLU A 299 14.51 -12.14 -5.74
N PRO A 300 15.83 -12.13 -5.44
CA PRO A 300 16.64 -13.10 -4.69
C PRO A 300 16.94 -12.73 -3.22
N THR A 301 16.43 -11.63 -2.71
CA THR A 301 16.63 -11.20 -1.31
C THR A 301 15.29 -11.16 -0.57
N ARG A 302 15.12 -12.10 0.35
CA ARG A 302 13.94 -12.16 1.21
C ARG A 302 14.14 -11.20 2.38
N HIS A 303 13.43 -10.09 2.40
CA HIS A 303 13.40 -9.19 3.56
C HIS A 303 12.17 -9.49 4.41
N ALA A 304 12.36 -9.51 5.72
CA ALA A 304 11.29 -9.62 6.69
C ALA A 304 11.43 -8.53 7.74
N GLN A 305 10.30 -7.99 8.20
CA GLN A 305 10.26 -6.87 9.13
C GLN A 305 9.21 -7.14 10.23
N ILE A 306 9.42 -6.55 11.38
CA ILE A 306 8.53 -6.60 12.54
C ILE A 306 8.38 -5.21 13.14
#